data_99e626e68530a860b159d37a03658069
#
_entry.id   99e626e68530a860b159d37a03658069
#
_cell.length_a   1.000
_cell.length_b   1.000
_cell.length_c   1.000
_cell.angle_alpha   90.00
_cell.angle_beta   90.00
_cell.angle_gamma   90.00
#
_symmetry.space_group_name_H-M   'P 1'
#
loop_
_entity.id
_entity.type
_entity.pdbx_description
1 polymer ?
#
loop_
_entity_poly.entity_id
_entity_poly.type
_entity_poly.pdbx_seq_one_letter_code
_entity_poly.pdbx_strand_id
1 'polypeptide(L)'
;MIFPIFVLMVIISACNSEETVTTSTTNVVPETVMYTMPEESEPHEGTWLQWPHEYQYGQTYRNRIDQTWVEMTNELITSEKVHLIVYNQSEQSRVTTLLKNASISLANIEFKIYQTDDVWTRDNGPIYVRDKKGNLVIEDWGFNGWGNKTEFSKCNAIPTKIGADQTKTVVDLNNTMVNEGGSVEIDGQGTLMACKSSIINKNRNAGKTQAQIEEIFTKYLGVSHFIWLDGVAGLEITDMHIDGFARFGNASTIVSMAENDLLDWQVKQSDIDKLFAATNKNGVKYIFLKLPLTQKNVTTTYGKNLGYKGSYVNYYIANTKVLVPNYSDANDEVANRLIQALYPTKKVVGIDVRNLYANGGMIHCVTQQQPR
;
A
#
# COMPACT_ATOMS: atom_id res chain seq x y z
N MET A 1 -62.46 50.54 -56.85
CA MET A 1 -61.46 49.67 -57.49
C MET A 1 -60.35 49.37 -56.53
N ILE A 2 -60.41 48.24 -55.80
CA ILE A 2 -59.44 47.85 -54.81
C ILE A 2 -58.94 46.44 -55.21
N PHE A 3 -57.68 46.38 -55.54
CA PHE A 3 -57.00 45.11 -55.85
C PHE A 3 -56.51 44.44 -54.56
N PRO A 4 -56.70 43.15 -54.38
CA PRO A 4 -56.10 42.46 -53.23
C PRO A 4 -54.67 41.95 -53.61
N ILE A 5 -53.77 42.22 -52.69
CA ILE A 5 -52.39 41.71 -52.70
C ILE A 5 -52.41 40.28 -52.22
N PHE A 6 -51.94 39.31 -53.06
CA PHE A 6 -51.63 37.94 -52.58
C PHE A 6 -50.25 37.92 -51.96
N VAL A 7 -50.21 37.52 -50.74
CA VAL A 7 -48.92 37.20 -50.00
C VAL A 7 -48.67 35.71 -50.17
N LEU A 8 -47.61 35.38 -50.85
CA LEU A 8 -47.11 34.02 -51.02
C LEU A 8 -46.26 33.62 -49.75
N MET A 9 -46.77 32.71 -48.97
CA MET A 9 -46.08 32.20 -47.80
C MET A 9 -45.16 31.01 -48.20
N VAL A 10 -43.85 31.24 -48.19
CA VAL A 10 -42.84 30.19 -48.45
C VAL A 10 -42.55 29.48 -47.07
N ILE A 11 -42.96 28.23 -47.01
CA ILE A 11 -42.61 27.38 -45.84
C ILE A 11 -41.22 26.80 -46.12
N ILE A 12 -40.24 27.27 -45.35
CA ILE A 12 -38.91 26.67 -45.32
C ILE A 12 -38.93 25.59 -44.22
N SER A 13 -38.86 24.32 -44.67
CA SER A 13 -38.68 23.18 -43.78
C SER A 13 -37.19 23.09 -43.41
N ALA A 14 -36.84 23.46 -42.19
CA ALA A 14 -35.50 23.25 -41.68
C ALA A 14 -35.39 21.83 -41.11
N CYS A 15 -34.63 20.98 -41.78
CA CYS A 15 -34.16 19.70 -41.17
C CYS A 15 -33.13 20.03 -40.11
N ASN A 16 -33.48 19.83 -38.86
CA ASN A 16 -32.52 19.75 -37.78
C ASN A 16 -31.88 18.35 -37.78
N SER A 17 -30.67 18.24 -38.24
CA SER A 17 -29.79 17.12 -37.93
C SER A 17 -29.21 17.35 -36.54
N GLU A 18 -29.67 16.61 -35.52
CA GLU A 18 -29.00 16.53 -34.22
C GLU A 18 -27.65 15.83 -34.41
N GLU A 19 -26.57 16.60 -34.43
CA GLU A 19 -25.23 16.08 -34.22
C GLU A 19 -25.13 15.66 -32.74
N THR A 20 -25.13 14.35 -32.49
CA THR A 20 -24.73 13.80 -31.22
C THR A 20 -23.24 14.08 -31.00
N VAL A 21 -22.94 15.15 -30.28
CA VAL A 21 -21.59 15.42 -29.74
C VAL A 21 -21.28 14.36 -28.68
N THR A 22 -20.60 13.29 -29.08
CA THR A 22 -19.93 12.39 -28.18
C THR A 22 -18.76 13.15 -27.58
N THR A 23 -18.96 13.74 -26.39
CA THR A 23 -17.89 14.24 -25.55
C THR A 23 -17.07 13.04 -25.04
N SER A 24 -16.03 12.70 -25.78
CA SER A 24 -14.92 11.91 -25.28
C SER A 24 -14.27 12.73 -24.16
N THR A 25 -14.54 12.38 -22.91
CA THR A 25 -13.78 12.87 -21.76
C THR A 25 -12.40 12.23 -21.81
N THR A 26 -11.49 12.82 -22.58
CA THR A 26 -10.07 12.57 -22.40
C THR A 26 -9.73 13.04 -20.98
N ASN A 27 -9.35 12.10 -20.12
CA ASN A 27 -8.76 12.43 -18.82
C ASN A 27 -7.46 13.21 -19.09
N VAL A 28 -7.56 14.54 -19.12
CA VAL A 28 -6.39 15.41 -19.24
C VAL A 28 -5.67 15.34 -17.89
N VAL A 29 -4.55 14.58 -17.86
CA VAL A 29 -3.65 14.57 -16.73
C VAL A 29 -3.10 15.99 -16.55
N PRO A 30 -3.20 16.61 -15.39
CA PRO A 30 -2.67 17.94 -15.16
C PRO A 30 -1.19 18.03 -15.58
N GLU A 31 -0.76 19.14 -16.15
CA GLU A 31 0.61 19.32 -16.66
C GLU A 31 1.70 19.14 -15.57
N THR A 32 1.30 19.33 -14.32
CA THR A 32 2.13 19.13 -13.12
C THR A 32 2.40 17.68 -12.77
N VAL A 33 1.57 16.72 -13.20
CA VAL A 33 1.79 15.29 -12.94
C VAL A 33 2.94 14.78 -13.78
N MET A 34 3.99 14.30 -13.13
CA MET A 34 5.16 13.70 -13.80
C MET A 34 5.11 12.18 -13.82
N TYR A 35 4.55 11.58 -12.77
CA TYR A 35 4.50 10.14 -12.57
C TYR A 35 3.12 9.71 -12.11
N THR A 36 2.84 8.42 -12.24
CA THR A 36 1.61 7.79 -11.74
C THR A 36 1.97 6.50 -11.01
N MET A 37 1.57 6.38 -9.77
CA MET A 37 1.75 5.16 -8.99
C MET A 37 0.71 4.12 -9.43
N PRO A 38 1.12 2.90 -9.86
CA PRO A 38 0.20 1.78 -10.07
C PRO A 38 -0.43 1.34 -8.74
N GLU A 39 -1.71 1.01 -8.76
CA GLU A 39 -2.35 0.45 -7.57
C GLU A 39 -1.89 -0.99 -7.31
N GLU A 40 -1.99 -1.47 -6.06
CA GLU A 40 -1.35 -2.73 -5.64
C GLU A 40 -1.87 -3.96 -6.37
N SER A 41 -3.11 -3.98 -6.88
CA SER A 41 -3.65 -5.16 -7.56
C SER A 41 -3.25 -5.26 -9.04
N GLU A 42 -2.55 -4.27 -9.62
CA GLU A 42 -1.98 -4.37 -10.97
C GLU A 42 -1.00 -5.56 -11.08
N PRO A 43 -0.79 -6.12 -12.28
CA PRO A 43 0.12 -7.25 -12.45
C PRO A 43 1.53 -6.98 -11.95
N HIS A 44 2.03 -7.83 -11.06
CA HIS A 44 3.39 -7.76 -10.52
C HIS A 44 4.39 -8.53 -11.40
N GLU A 45 5.59 -7.97 -11.56
CA GLU A 45 6.78 -8.72 -11.91
C GLU A 45 7.24 -9.56 -10.71
N GLY A 46 7.21 -8.98 -9.51
CA GLY A 46 7.58 -9.65 -8.28
C GLY A 46 7.26 -8.88 -7.01
N THR A 47 7.58 -9.49 -5.89
CA THR A 47 7.44 -8.93 -4.55
C THR A 47 8.81 -8.86 -3.85
N TRP A 48 9.11 -7.71 -3.27
CA TRP A 48 10.30 -7.49 -2.44
C TRP A 48 9.99 -7.83 -0.98
N LEU A 49 10.91 -8.58 -0.34
CA LEU A 49 10.92 -8.89 1.08
C LEU A 49 12.33 -8.63 1.65
N GLN A 50 12.43 -8.00 2.81
CA GLN A 50 13.67 -7.93 3.58
C GLN A 50 13.65 -9.05 4.63
N TRP A 51 14.59 -10.00 4.53
CA TRP A 51 14.61 -11.14 5.45
C TRP A 51 15.15 -10.74 6.81
N PRO A 52 14.52 -11.15 7.93
CA PRO A 52 15.01 -10.84 9.28
C PRO A 52 16.40 -11.45 9.53
N HIS A 53 17.25 -10.68 10.16
CA HIS A 53 18.63 -11.07 10.44
C HIS A 53 19.03 -10.88 11.92
N GLU A 54 20.09 -11.59 12.35
CA GLU A 54 20.50 -11.59 13.75
C GLU A 54 21.11 -10.27 14.23
N TYR A 55 21.65 -9.47 13.32
CA TYR A 55 22.27 -8.18 13.66
C TYR A 55 21.24 -7.15 14.18
N GLN A 56 19.94 -7.28 13.76
CA GLN A 56 18.85 -6.45 14.26
C GLN A 56 18.11 -7.12 15.43
N TYR A 57 17.75 -8.39 15.28
CA TYR A 57 16.81 -9.04 16.18
C TYR A 57 17.46 -10.00 17.16
N GLY A 58 18.77 -10.28 17.02
CA GLY A 58 19.41 -11.40 17.68
C GLY A 58 18.89 -12.75 17.17
N GLN A 59 19.68 -13.79 17.29
CA GLN A 59 19.40 -15.11 16.74
C GLN A 59 18.06 -15.70 17.22
N THR A 60 17.76 -15.55 18.51
CA THR A 60 16.56 -16.16 19.10
C THR A 60 15.27 -15.59 18.52
N TYR A 61 15.16 -14.26 18.41
CA TYR A 61 13.94 -13.65 17.89
C TYR A 61 13.84 -13.76 16.38
N ARG A 62 14.94 -13.58 15.65
CA ARG A 62 14.99 -13.83 14.20
C ARG A 62 14.42 -15.21 13.87
N ASN A 63 14.86 -16.27 14.55
CA ASN A 63 14.38 -17.62 14.29
C ASN A 63 12.88 -17.80 14.57
N ARG A 64 12.30 -17.00 15.47
CA ARG A 64 10.85 -17.04 15.76
C ARG A 64 9.99 -16.43 14.64
N ILE A 65 10.55 -15.48 13.90
CA ILE A 65 9.81 -14.80 12.82
C ILE A 65 10.13 -15.38 11.44
N ASP A 66 11.19 -16.15 11.26
CA ASP A 66 11.56 -16.79 9.99
C ASP A 66 10.40 -17.53 9.34
N GLN A 67 9.55 -18.22 10.11
CA GLN A 67 8.44 -19.01 9.58
C GLN A 67 7.45 -18.16 8.79
N THR A 68 7.14 -16.94 9.23
CA THR A 68 6.28 -16.00 8.51
C THR A 68 6.85 -15.69 7.11
N TRP A 69 8.17 -15.47 6.99
CA TRP A 69 8.83 -15.24 5.69
C TRP A 69 8.85 -16.47 4.81
N VAL A 70 9.06 -17.66 5.41
CA VAL A 70 9.00 -18.94 4.69
C VAL A 70 7.60 -19.14 4.08
N GLU A 71 6.53 -18.91 4.85
CA GLU A 71 5.15 -19.05 4.40
C GLU A 71 4.81 -18.03 3.29
N MET A 72 5.14 -16.74 3.49
CA MET A 72 4.93 -15.73 2.45
C MET A 72 5.67 -16.07 1.16
N THR A 73 6.94 -16.46 1.26
CA THR A 73 7.75 -16.84 0.10
C THR A 73 7.13 -18.01 -0.65
N ASN A 74 6.72 -19.09 0.08
CA ASN A 74 6.06 -20.25 -0.52
C ASN A 74 4.80 -19.89 -1.32
N GLU A 75 4.02 -18.99 -0.80
CA GLU A 75 2.78 -18.58 -1.47
C GLU A 75 3.03 -17.68 -2.68
N LEU A 76 3.99 -16.74 -2.59
CA LEU A 76 4.29 -15.76 -3.64
C LEU A 76 4.96 -16.39 -4.87
N ILE A 77 5.92 -17.30 -4.68
CA ILE A 77 6.68 -17.92 -5.81
C ILE A 77 5.81 -18.66 -6.82
N THR A 78 4.57 -18.95 -6.49
CA THR A 78 3.63 -19.66 -7.37
C THR A 78 3.10 -18.82 -8.53
N SER A 79 3.23 -17.49 -8.46
CA SER A 79 2.64 -16.58 -9.45
C SER A 79 3.50 -15.37 -9.80
N GLU A 80 4.56 -15.10 -9.04
CA GLU A 80 5.45 -13.97 -9.27
C GLU A 80 6.84 -14.26 -8.74
N LYS A 81 7.83 -13.46 -9.09
CA LYS A 81 9.15 -13.54 -8.49
C LYS A 81 9.12 -13.06 -7.04
N VAL A 82 10.01 -13.59 -6.24
CA VAL A 82 10.26 -13.08 -4.89
C VAL A 82 11.70 -12.59 -4.80
N HIS A 83 11.85 -11.29 -4.62
CA HIS A 83 13.14 -10.65 -4.43
C HIS A 83 13.44 -10.61 -2.94
N LEU A 84 14.40 -11.46 -2.51
CA LEU A 84 14.79 -11.58 -1.11
C LEU A 84 16.04 -10.75 -0.82
N ILE A 85 15.88 -9.67 -0.09
CA ILE A 85 17.00 -8.91 0.46
C ILE A 85 17.49 -9.62 1.71
N VAL A 86 18.77 -10.00 1.71
CA VAL A 86 19.46 -10.65 2.82
C VAL A 86 20.68 -9.85 3.23
N TYR A 87 21.00 -9.84 4.52
CA TYR A 87 22.01 -8.94 5.08
C TYR A 87 23.43 -9.18 4.55
N ASN A 88 23.79 -10.46 4.36
CA ASN A 88 25.12 -10.88 3.86
C ASN A 88 25.07 -12.31 3.28
N GLN A 89 26.21 -12.80 2.80
CA GLN A 89 26.34 -14.15 2.21
C GLN A 89 26.00 -15.27 3.21
N SER A 90 26.29 -15.10 4.48
CA SER A 90 25.95 -16.08 5.52
C SER A 90 24.45 -16.20 5.71
N GLU A 91 23.74 -15.05 5.76
CA GLU A 91 22.28 -15.01 5.83
C GLU A 91 21.65 -15.58 4.55
N GLN A 92 22.21 -15.31 3.35
CA GLN A 92 21.75 -15.96 2.12
C GLN A 92 21.84 -17.48 2.20
N SER A 93 22.95 -18.01 2.68
CA SER A 93 23.15 -19.46 2.82
C SER A 93 22.18 -20.06 3.82
N ARG A 94 21.94 -19.38 4.94
CA ARG A 94 20.97 -19.77 5.98
C ARG A 94 19.55 -19.80 5.42
N VAL A 95 19.12 -18.71 4.78
CA VAL A 95 17.78 -18.59 4.19
C VAL A 95 17.56 -19.63 3.11
N THR A 96 18.56 -19.85 2.25
CA THR A 96 18.53 -20.90 1.24
C THR A 96 18.28 -22.28 1.86
N THR A 97 18.94 -22.56 3.00
CA THR A 97 18.76 -23.83 3.72
C THR A 97 17.35 -23.94 4.32
N LEU A 98 16.82 -22.84 4.92
CA LEU A 98 15.45 -22.83 5.45
C LEU A 98 14.41 -23.11 4.36
N LEU A 99 14.53 -22.46 3.21
CA LEU A 99 13.61 -22.63 2.09
C LEU A 99 13.68 -24.06 1.52
N LYS A 100 14.88 -24.62 1.37
CA LYS A 100 15.05 -26.02 0.92
C LYS A 100 14.47 -27.02 1.92
N ASN A 101 14.67 -26.81 3.22
CA ASN A 101 14.11 -27.66 4.26
C ASN A 101 12.57 -27.62 4.27
N ALA A 102 11.98 -26.49 3.88
CA ALA A 102 10.55 -26.33 3.67
C ALA A 102 10.08 -26.85 2.28
N SER A 103 10.97 -27.47 1.48
CA SER A 103 10.69 -27.97 0.13
C SER A 103 10.24 -26.87 -0.86
N ILE A 104 10.67 -25.63 -0.65
CA ILE A 104 10.34 -24.47 -1.49
C ILE A 104 11.32 -24.40 -2.66
N SER A 105 10.78 -24.29 -3.89
CA SER A 105 11.59 -24.11 -5.10
C SER A 105 12.26 -22.74 -5.12
N LEU A 106 13.53 -22.70 -5.47
CA LEU A 106 14.29 -21.46 -5.62
C LEU A 106 14.17 -20.83 -7.02
N ALA A 107 13.46 -21.45 -7.96
CA ALA A 107 13.42 -21.03 -9.37
C ALA A 107 12.88 -19.60 -9.59
N ASN A 108 11.95 -19.16 -8.75
CA ASN A 108 11.36 -17.83 -8.81
C ASN A 108 11.86 -16.92 -7.66
N ILE A 109 13.00 -17.25 -7.06
CA ILE A 109 13.61 -16.45 -5.98
C ILE A 109 14.88 -15.80 -6.50
N GLU A 110 14.96 -14.50 -6.31
CA GLU A 110 16.15 -13.70 -6.56
C GLU A 110 16.70 -13.14 -5.25
N PHE A 111 17.92 -13.55 -4.88
CA PHE A 111 18.58 -13.00 -3.70
C PHE A 111 19.35 -11.72 -4.02
N LYS A 112 19.19 -10.71 -3.16
CA LYS A 112 20.00 -9.51 -3.15
C LYS A 112 20.70 -9.37 -1.80
N ILE A 113 22.01 -9.16 -1.83
CA ILE A 113 22.80 -8.97 -0.61
C ILE A 113 22.92 -7.47 -0.33
N TYR A 114 22.01 -6.95 0.48
CA TYR A 114 22.04 -5.58 0.97
C TYR A 114 21.92 -5.58 2.49
N GLN A 115 22.80 -4.84 3.16
CA GLN A 115 22.61 -4.61 4.59
C GLN A 115 21.37 -3.75 4.81
N THR A 116 20.56 -4.14 5.80
CA THR A 116 19.35 -3.44 6.23
C THR A 116 19.43 -3.17 7.73
N ASP A 117 18.69 -2.19 8.20
CA ASP A 117 18.54 -1.93 9.64
C ASP A 117 17.34 -2.70 10.21
N ASP A 118 16.33 -3.00 9.34
CA ASP A 118 15.09 -3.66 9.72
C ASP A 118 14.45 -4.38 8.53
N VAL A 119 13.20 -4.88 8.68
CA VAL A 119 12.47 -5.73 7.71
C VAL A 119 11.33 -5.02 6.98
N TRP A 120 11.05 -3.78 7.31
CA TRP A 120 9.83 -3.06 6.91
C TRP A 120 9.94 -2.49 5.48
N THR A 121 10.02 -3.40 4.50
CA THR A 121 10.25 -3.03 3.09
C THR A 121 9.11 -2.21 2.49
N ARG A 122 7.91 -2.24 3.06
CA ARG A 122 6.81 -1.34 2.69
C ARG A 122 7.19 0.12 2.90
N ASP A 123 7.85 0.42 4.00
CA ASP A 123 8.13 1.79 4.43
C ASP A 123 9.44 2.35 3.86
N ASN A 124 10.44 1.49 3.67
CA ASN A 124 11.77 1.88 3.20
C ASN A 124 12.12 1.34 1.81
N GLY A 125 11.24 0.56 1.19
CA GLY A 125 11.48 -0.05 -0.10
C GLY A 125 11.19 0.90 -1.28
N PRO A 126 11.46 0.43 -2.52
CA PRO A 126 11.24 1.24 -3.71
C PRO A 126 9.75 1.48 -3.95
N ILE A 127 9.34 2.72 -4.15
CA ILE A 127 8.02 3.02 -4.67
C ILE A 127 8.13 3.08 -6.19
N TYR A 128 7.43 2.18 -6.86
CA TYR A 128 7.43 2.11 -8.32
C TYR A 128 6.32 2.99 -8.89
N VAL A 129 6.70 3.80 -9.87
CA VAL A 129 5.78 4.68 -10.61
C VAL A 129 6.01 4.56 -12.11
N ARG A 130 5.04 4.98 -12.91
CA ARG A 130 5.17 5.10 -14.37
C ARG A 130 5.38 6.55 -14.75
N ASP A 131 6.39 6.79 -15.61
CA ASP A 131 6.59 8.09 -16.24
C ASP A 131 5.51 8.37 -17.31
N LYS A 132 5.52 9.56 -17.92
CA LYS A 132 4.57 9.95 -18.98
C LYS A 132 4.62 9.07 -20.25
N LYS A 133 5.67 8.25 -20.40
CA LYS A 133 5.83 7.29 -21.50
C LYS A 133 5.43 5.87 -21.10
N GLY A 134 5.03 5.66 -19.84
CA GLY A 134 4.68 4.36 -19.28
C GLY A 134 5.87 3.54 -18.79
N ASN A 135 7.09 4.07 -18.82
CA ASN A 135 8.25 3.36 -18.27
C ASN A 135 8.17 3.28 -16.75
N LEU A 136 8.54 2.11 -16.22
CA LEU A 136 8.61 1.91 -14.78
C LEU A 136 9.88 2.57 -14.20
N VAL A 137 9.68 3.42 -13.23
CA VAL A 137 10.70 4.22 -12.54
C VAL A 137 10.61 3.93 -11.04
N ILE A 138 11.72 4.03 -10.33
CA ILE A 138 11.78 3.93 -8.87
C ILE A 138 11.82 5.33 -8.29
N GLU A 139 10.93 5.64 -7.37
CA GLU A 139 11.03 6.79 -6.48
C GLU A 139 11.70 6.36 -5.17
N ASP A 140 12.81 7.03 -4.87
CA ASP A 140 13.57 6.86 -3.64
C ASP A 140 13.19 7.98 -2.67
N TRP A 141 12.09 7.77 -1.93
CA TRP A 141 11.61 8.70 -0.93
C TRP A 141 12.48 8.66 0.32
N GLY A 142 12.61 9.81 1.00
CA GLY A 142 13.32 9.86 2.27
C GLY A 142 12.65 8.94 3.31
N PHE A 143 13.43 8.01 3.86
CA PHE A 143 13.05 7.23 5.02
C PHE A 143 13.95 7.60 6.19
N ASN A 144 13.36 8.02 7.31
CA ASN A 144 14.11 8.52 8.48
C ASN A 144 13.83 7.74 9.76
N GLY A 145 13.51 6.44 9.66
CA GLY A 145 13.24 5.59 10.82
C GLY A 145 12.02 6.05 11.62
N TRP A 146 10.93 6.34 10.92
CA TRP A 146 9.66 6.84 11.48
C TRP A 146 9.82 8.08 12.36
N GLY A 147 10.61 9.01 11.90
CA GLY A 147 10.89 10.25 12.63
C GLY A 147 12.06 10.14 13.60
N ASN A 148 13.13 9.47 13.19
CA ASN A 148 14.36 9.23 13.97
C ASN A 148 14.14 8.42 15.25
N LYS A 149 13.19 7.48 15.22
CA LYS A 149 12.93 6.58 16.37
C LYS A 149 13.79 5.32 16.35
N THR A 150 14.35 4.98 15.18
CA THR A 150 15.25 3.82 14.99
C THR A 150 16.38 4.16 14.03
N GLU A 151 17.41 3.30 13.97
CA GLU A 151 18.42 3.33 12.89
C GLU A 151 17.75 3.07 11.55
N PHE A 152 18.21 3.73 10.49
CA PHE A 152 17.54 3.68 9.19
C PHE A 152 18.46 3.83 7.97
N SER A 153 19.71 4.18 8.16
CA SER A 153 20.58 4.60 7.06
C SER A 153 20.79 3.52 5.98
N LYS A 154 20.83 2.25 6.39
CA LYS A 154 20.95 1.12 5.46
C LYS A 154 19.64 0.86 4.73
N CYS A 155 18.52 0.95 5.43
CA CYS A 155 17.17 0.82 4.86
C CYS A 155 16.86 1.95 3.89
N ASN A 156 17.19 3.21 4.22
CA ASN A 156 17.00 4.35 3.32
C ASN A 156 17.75 4.22 1.99
N ALA A 157 18.82 3.44 1.94
CA ALA A 157 19.62 3.24 0.72
C ALA A 157 19.09 2.10 -0.20
N ILE A 158 18.03 1.39 0.19
CA ILE A 158 17.53 0.22 -0.54
C ILE A 158 16.99 0.56 -1.92
N PRO A 159 16.14 1.60 -2.13
CA PRO A 159 15.62 1.92 -3.45
C PRO A 159 16.71 2.24 -4.47
N THR A 160 17.71 3.05 -4.08
CA THR A 160 18.87 3.37 -4.93
C THR A 160 19.66 2.11 -5.31
N LYS A 161 19.92 1.18 -4.37
CA LYS A 161 20.62 -0.09 -4.66
C LYS A 161 19.85 -0.96 -5.64
N ILE A 162 18.54 -1.08 -5.45
CA ILE A 162 17.65 -1.84 -6.36
C ILE A 162 17.67 -1.21 -7.76
N GLY A 163 17.58 0.11 -7.84
CA GLY A 163 17.62 0.83 -9.12
C GLY A 163 18.91 0.59 -9.89
N ALA A 164 20.05 0.65 -9.20
CA ALA A 164 21.35 0.36 -9.79
C ALA A 164 21.44 -1.09 -10.33
N ASP A 165 21.02 -2.08 -9.55
CA ASP A 165 21.04 -3.49 -9.93
C ASP A 165 20.07 -3.81 -11.09
N GLN A 166 18.91 -3.17 -11.13
CA GLN A 166 17.92 -3.36 -12.19
C GLN A 166 18.15 -2.45 -13.40
N THR A 167 19.15 -1.57 -13.37
CA THR A 167 19.38 -0.55 -14.40
C THR A 167 18.12 0.28 -14.69
N LYS A 168 17.38 0.59 -13.61
CA LYS A 168 16.20 1.45 -13.68
C LYS A 168 16.51 2.89 -13.31
N THR A 169 15.76 3.81 -13.89
CA THR A 169 15.80 5.21 -13.46
C THR A 169 15.35 5.31 -12.01
N VAL A 170 16.13 5.98 -11.18
CA VAL A 170 15.79 6.34 -9.81
C VAL A 170 15.56 7.84 -9.73
N VAL A 171 14.43 8.23 -9.18
CA VAL A 171 14.14 9.63 -8.82
C VAL A 171 14.42 9.79 -7.34
N ASP A 172 15.52 10.47 -7.02
CA ASP A 172 15.90 10.74 -5.63
C ASP A 172 15.01 11.85 -5.05
N LEU A 173 14.19 11.47 -4.08
CA LEU A 173 13.28 12.34 -3.35
C LEU A 173 13.68 12.50 -1.87
N ASN A 174 14.84 12.00 -1.45
CA ASN A 174 15.32 12.03 -0.06
C ASN A 174 15.32 13.43 0.54
N ASN A 175 15.67 14.45 -0.26
CA ASN A 175 15.65 15.85 0.16
C ASN A 175 14.30 16.57 -0.13
N THR A 176 13.37 15.89 -0.78
CA THR A 176 12.07 16.46 -1.13
C THR A 176 11.08 16.25 0.00
N MET A 177 10.92 15.00 0.44
CA MET A 177 9.97 14.63 1.48
C MET A 177 10.31 13.26 2.08
N VAL A 178 10.12 13.12 3.38
CA VAL A 178 10.02 11.81 4.03
C VAL A 178 8.65 11.22 3.73
N ASN A 179 8.62 10.01 3.16
CA ASN A 179 7.39 9.28 2.89
C ASN A 179 7.61 7.77 3.08
N GLU A 180 6.77 7.17 3.88
CA GLU A 180 6.74 5.75 4.19
C GLU A 180 5.61 5.12 3.38
N GLY A 181 5.87 4.01 2.66
CA GLY A 181 4.86 3.42 1.78
C GLY A 181 3.57 2.98 2.50
N GLY A 182 3.67 2.55 3.77
CA GLY A 182 2.52 2.20 4.60
C GLY A 182 1.68 3.40 5.05
N SER A 183 2.21 4.63 4.92
CA SER A 183 1.49 5.86 5.28
C SER A 183 0.49 6.32 4.22
N VAL A 184 0.53 5.76 3.01
CA VAL A 184 -0.30 6.16 1.88
C VAL A 184 -1.01 4.97 1.25
N GLU A 185 -2.27 5.17 0.88
CA GLU A 185 -3.07 4.25 0.06
C GLU A 185 -3.62 4.99 -1.15
N ILE A 186 -3.62 4.38 -2.33
CA ILE A 186 -4.18 4.93 -3.56
C ILE A 186 -5.23 4.02 -4.18
N ASP A 187 -6.26 4.61 -4.79
CA ASP A 187 -7.35 3.87 -5.43
C ASP A 187 -7.08 3.53 -6.92
N GLY A 188 -5.90 3.88 -7.45
CA GLY A 188 -5.56 3.73 -8.87
C GLY A 188 -6.35 4.66 -9.80
N GLN A 189 -7.22 5.52 -9.27
CA GLN A 189 -8.05 6.46 -10.03
C GLN A 189 -7.75 7.93 -9.69
N GLY A 190 -6.73 8.18 -8.87
CA GLY A 190 -6.26 9.52 -8.51
C GLY A 190 -6.73 10.02 -7.15
N THR A 191 -7.22 9.13 -6.28
CA THR A 191 -7.48 9.41 -4.87
C THR A 191 -6.39 8.80 -4.00
N LEU A 192 -5.90 9.57 -3.03
CA LEU A 192 -4.97 9.13 -1.99
C LEU A 192 -5.63 9.26 -0.62
N MET A 193 -5.45 8.26 0.23
CA MET A 193 -5.88 8.25 1.63
C MET A 193 -4.67 8.13 2.55
N ALA A 194 -4.61 8.96 3.60
CA ALA A 194 -3.47 9.00 4.53
C ALA A 194 -3.83 9.64 5.88
N CYS A 195 -3.00 9.38 6.90
CA CYS A 195 -3.05 10.09 8.17
C CYS A 195 -2.05 11.25 8.20
N LYS A 196 -2.49 12.45 8.64
CA LYS A 196 -1.61 13.62 8.80
C LYS A 196 -0.52 13.35 9.84
N SER A 197 -0.83 12.58 10.87
CA SER A 197 0.11 12.27 11.96
C SER A 197 1.39 11.57 11.49
N SER A 198 1.32 10.75 10.44
CA SER A 198 2.47 10.03 9.89
C SER A 198 3.19 10.76 8.74
N ILE A 199 2.59 11.82 8.19
CA ILE A 199 3.16 12.55 7.03
C ILE A 199 3.44 14.00 7.36
N ILE A 200 2.42 14.75 7.85
CA ILE A 200 2.51 16.19 8.17
C ILE A 200 2.98 16.37 9.62
N ASN A 201 3.93 15.59 10.03
CA ASN A 201 4.50 15.63 11.37
C ASN A 201 5.87 16.31 11.34
N LYS A 202 6.17 17.07 12.40
CA LYS A 202 7.47 17.77 12.54
C LYS A 202 8.68 16.83 12.56
N ASN A 203 8.48 15.57 12.90
CA ASN A 203 9.55 14.56 12.90
C ASN A 203 9.78 13.90 11.53
N ARG A 204 8.91 14.18 10.52
CA ARG A 204 9.10 13.78 9.11
C ARG A 204 9.33 14.99 8.23
N ASN A 205 8.33 15.85 8.11
CA ASN A 205 8.29 16.94 7.12
C ASN A 205 8.12 18.29 7.78
N ALA A 206 9.03 18.64 8.71
CA ALA A 206 9.00 19.91 9.42
C ALA A 206 8.92 21.11 8.47
N GLY A 207 7.99 22.01 8.73
CA GLY A 207 7.80 23.25 7.97
C GLY A 207 7.03 23.11 6.65
N LYS A 208 6.68 21.88 6.21
CA LYS A 208 5.81 21.69 5.04
C LYS A 208 4.34 21.82 5.44
N THR A 209 3.60 22.59 4.63
CA THR A 209 2.13 22.68 4.74
C THR A 209 1.46 21.48 4.06
N GLN A 210 0.20 21.21 4.38
CA GLN A 210 -0.61 20.20 3.71
C GLN A 210 -0.64 20.43 2.19
N ALA A 211 -0.85 21.65 1.74
CA ALA A 211 -0.90 22.00 0.32
C ALA A 211 0.42 21.67 -0.41
N GLN A 212 1.57 21.94 0.20
CA GLN A 212 2.87 21.58 -0.38
C GLN A 212 3.06 20.06 -0.49
N ILE A 213 2.56 19.30 0.48
CA ILE A 213 2.62 17.83 0.45
C ILE A 213 1.67 17.29 -0.64
N GLU A 214 0.49 17.86 -0.78
CA GLU A 214 -0.46 17.52 -1.85
C GLU A 214 0.12 17.81 -3.24
N GLU A 215 0.83 18.93 -3.44
CA GLU A 215 1.54 19.23 -4.68
C GLU A 215 2.63 18.17 -4.99
N ILE A 216 3.39 17.75 -3.98
CA ILE A 216 4.41 16.70 -4.13
C ILE A 216 3.75 15.37 -4.52
N PHE A 217 2.71 14.94 -3.83
CA PHE A 217 1.99 13.71 -4.17
C PHE A 217 1.32 13.77 -5.54
N THR A 218 0.76 14.93 -5.92
CA THR A 218 0.20 15.13 -7.26
C THR A 218 1.28 14.95 -8.31
N LYS A 219 2.45 15.52 -8.10
CA LYS A 219 3.57 15.46 -9.06
C LYS A 219 4.13 14.06 -9.21
N TYR A 220 4.35 13.35 -8.12
CA TYR A 220 5.11 12.11 -8.09
C TYR A 220 4.24 10.85 -8.04
N LEU A 221 3.06 10.89 -7.43
CA LEU A 221 2.15 9.73 -7.37
C LEU A 221 0.97 9.83 -8.34
N GLY A 222 0.73 11.00 -8.96
CA GLY A 222 -0.34 11.19 -9.94
C GLY A 222 -1.73 11.29 -9.33
N VAL A 223 -1.84 11.68 -8.07
CA VAL A 223 -3.11 11.83 -7.35
C VAL A 223 -3.57 13.29 -7.34
N SER A 224 -4.87 13.50 -7.26
CA SER A 224 -5.48 14.85 -7.28
C SER A 224 -6.61 15.03 -6.27
N HIS A 225 -6.97 13.97 -5.56
CA HIS A 225 -7.98 13.98 -4.50
C HIS A 225 -7.42 13.31 -3.25
N PHE A 226 -7.67 13.89 -2.08
CA PHE A 226 -7.04 13.48 -0.84
C PHE A 226 -8.07 13.23 0.25
N ILE A 227 -8.03 12.05 0.87
CA ILE A 227 -8.78 11.70 2.06
C ILE A 227 -7.81 11.78 3.24
N TRP A 228 -7.80 12.92 3.90
CA TRP A 228 -6.96 13.16 5.07
C TRP A 228 -7.68 12.82 6.37
N LEU A 229 -7.13 11.85 7.10
CA LEU A 229 -7.44 11.63 8.51
C LEU A 229 -6.41 12.37 9.37
N ASP A 230 -6.79 12.79 10.57
CA ASP A 230 -5.83 13.49 11.44
C ASP A 230 -4.82 12.52 12.04
N GLY A 231 -5.28 11.31 12.39
CA GLY A 231 -4.47 10.29 13.03
C GLY A 231 -4.04 10.65 14.46
N VAL A 232 -3.15 9.85 15.04
CA VAL A 232 -2.66 10.04 16.41
C VAL A 232 -1.14 9.91 16.45
N ALA A 233 -0.44 11.05 16.49
CA ALA A 233 1.02 11.06 16.64
C ALA A 233 1.45 10.51 18.00
N GLY A 234 2.50 9.68 18.01
CA GLY A 234 3.07 9.09 19.23
C GLY A 234 2.28 7.92 19.80
N LEU A 235 1.23 7.44 19.12
CA LEU A 235 0.47 6.28 19.56
C LEU A 235 1.31 5.00 19.47
N GLU A 236 2.00 4.84 18.37
CA GLU A 236 2.93 3.75 18.10
C GLU A 236 4.08 4.25 17.19
N ILE A 237 4.97 3.39 16.76
CA ILE A 237 6.21 3.78 16.08
C ILE A 237 5.99 4.54 14.78
N THR A 238 4.94 4.21 14.01
CA THR A 238 4.66 4.82 12.70
C THR A 238 3.87 6.13 12.79
N ASP A 239 3.39 6.52 13.97
CA ASP A 239 2.47 7.63 14.17
C ASP A 239 1.12 7.43 13.45
N MET A 240 0.63 6.20 13.39
CA MET A 240 -0.63 5.73 12.81
C MET A 240 -0.61 5.72 11.27
N HIS A 241 0.00 4.67 10.69
CA HIS A 241 -0.12 4.39 9.27
C HIS A 241 -1.53 3.98 8.87
N ILE A 242 -1.95 4.42 7.70
CA ILE A 242 -3.30 4.14 7.18
C ILE A 242 -3.50 2.66 6.85
N ASP A 243 -2.48 1.95 6.38
CA ASP A 243 -2.52 0.54 5.97
C ASP A 243 -2.81 -0.42 7.13
N GLY A 244 -2.73 0.03 8.37
CA GLY A 244 -3.06 -0.74 9.57
C GLY A 244 -4.57 -0.90 9.78
N PHE A 245 -5.42 0.02 9.26
CA PHE A 245 -6.84 0.05 9.59
C PHE A 245 -7.79 0.44 8.45
N ALA A 246 -7.29 1.00 7.33
CA ALA A 246 -8.09 1.32 6.15
C ALA A 246 -7.25 1.23 4.87
N ARG A 247 -7.75 0.49 3.86
CA ARG A 247 -7.08 0.29 2.58
C ARG A 247 -8.09 0.35 1.42
N PHE A 248 -7.64 0.72 0.22
CA PHE A 248 -8.46 0.53 -0.96
C PHE A 248 -8.48 -0.95 -1.35
N GLY A 249 -9.68 -1.55 -1.39
CA GLY A 249 -9.87 -2.90 -1.91
C GLY A 249 -9.96 -2.92 -3.44
N ASN A 250 -10.40 -1.82 -4.02
CA ASN A 250 -10.45 -1.51 -5.45
C ASN A 250 -10.88 -0.04 -5.63
N ALA A 251 -11.04 0.42 -6.87
CA ALA A 251 -11.41 1.81 -7.20
C ALA A 251 -12.74 2.31 -6.58
N SER A 252 -13.58 1.44 -6.04
CA SER A 252 -14.89 1.80 -5.47
C SER A 252 -15.10 1.32 -4.03
N THR A 253 -14.17 0.54 -3.47
CA THR A 253 -14.33 -0.10 -2.16
C THR A 253 -13.15 0.24 -1.24
N ILE A 254 -13.47 0.69 -0.04
CA ILE A 254 -12.50 0.76 1.07
C ILE A 254 -12.74 -0.44 2.00
N VAL A 255 -11.66 -1.14 2.32
CA VAL A 255 -11.62 -2.16 3.36
C VAL A 255 -11.18 -1.48 4.66
N SER A 256 -11.96 -1.61 5.71
CA SER A 256 -11.69 -1.01 7.01
C SER A 256 -12.22 -1.89 8.13
N MET A 257 -12.00 -1.51 9.35
CA MET A 257 -12.63 -2.14 10.51
C MET A 257 -14.07 -1.62 10.68
N ALA A 258 -14.88 -2.31 11.49
CA ALA A 258 -16.15 -1.76 11.99
C ALA A 258 -15.86 -0.57 12.93
N GLU A 259 -16.86 0.30 13.14
CA GLU A 259 -16.69 1.54 13.91
C GLU A 259 -16.16 1.28 15.34
N ASN A 260 -16.76 0.31 16.05
CA ASN A 260 -16.29 -0.05 17.40
C ASN A 260 -14.86 -0.60 17.40
N ASP A 261 -14.48 -1.37 16.36
CA ASP A 261 -13.13 -1.91 16.23
C ASP A 261 -12.12 -0.80 15.88
N LEU A 262 -12.52 0.22 15.10
CA LEU A 262 -11.72 1.43 14.86
C LEU A 262 -11.48 2.22 16.16
N LEU A 263 -12.50 2.35 17.02
CA LEU A 263 -12.35 2.97 18.35
C LEU A 263 -11.41 2.13 19.25
N ASP A 264 -11.55 0.82 19.26
CA ASP A 264 -10.63 -0.10 19.96
C ASP A 264 -9.19 0.03 19.44
N TRP A 265 -9.02 0.29 18.12
CA TRP A 265 -7.75 0.59 17.47
C TRP A 265 -7.24 2.01 17.74
N GLN A 266 -7.96 2.79 18.53
CA GLN A 266 -7.66 4.16 18.92
C GLN A 266 -7.74 5.19 17.77
N VAL A 267 -8.50 4.88 16.71
CA VAL A 267 -8.88 5.87 15.70
C VAL A 267 -9.91 6.82 16.31
N LYS A 268 -9.71 8.13 16.15
CA LYS A 268 -10.63 9.15 16.69
C LYS A 268 -11.99 9.10 15.98
N GLN A 269 -13.09 9.35 16.69
CA GLN A 269 -14.42 9.41 16.09
C GLN A 269 -14.48 10.39 14.90
N SER A 270 -13.83 11.55 15.01
CA SER A 270 -13.77 12.53 13.91
C SER A 270 -13.11 11.98 12.64
N ASP A 271 -12.14 11.06 12.75
CA ASP A 271 -11.49 10.42 11.62
C ASP A 271 -12.34 9.26 11.07
N ILE A 272 -13.05 8.56 11.94
CA ILE A 272 -14.04 7.55 11.55
C ILE A 272 -15.16 8.18 10.71
N ASP A 273 -15.69 9.33 11.17
CA ASP A 273 -16.73 10.10 10.46
C ASP A 273 -16.22 10.53 9.06
N LYS A 274 -14.99 11.08 8.98
CA LYS A 274 -14.34 11.44 7.71
C LYS A 274 -14.17 10.25 6.79
N LEU A 275 -13.66 9.12 7.33
CA LEU A 275 -13.43 7.90 6.58
C LEU A 275 -14.73 7.39 5.96
N PHE A 276 -15.80 7.24 6.74
CA PHE A 276 -17.07 6.72 6.24
C PHE A 276 -17.87 7.73 5.38
N ALA A 277 -17.50 8.99 5.41
CA ALA A 277 -18.04 10.00 4.50
C ALA A 277 -17.21 10.17 3.21
N ALA A 278 -16.07 9.46 3.08
CA ALA A 278 -15.11 9.66 2.00
C ALA A 278 -15.73 9.42 0.62
N THR A 279 -15.27 10.21 -0.34
CA THR A 279 -15.62 10.11 -1.77
C THR A 279 -14.36 9.99 -2.60
N ASN A 280 -14.48 9.40 -3.78
CA ASN A 280 -13.42 9.44 -4.77
C ASN A 280 -13.31 10.81 -5.45
N LYS A 281 -12.34 11.00 -6.34
CA LYS A 281 -12.11 12.27 -7.06
C LYS A 281 -13.32 12.78 -7.85
N ASN A 282 -14.30 11.93 -8.13
CA ASN A 282 -15.52 12.28 -8.87
C ASN A 282 -16.71 12.57 -7.92
N GLY A 283 -16.49 12.63 -6.61
CA GLY A 283 -17.51 12.85 -5.58
C GLY A 283 -18.39 11.64 -5.29
N VAL A 284 -18.06 10.45 -5.79
CA VAL A 284 -18.81 9.21 -5.54
C VAL A 284 -18.34 8.59 -4.22
N LYS A 285 -19.29 8.23 -3.36
CA LYS A 285 -19.00 7.56 -2.08
C LYS A 285 -18.44 6.16 -2.30
N TYR A 286 -17.47 5.78 -1.47
CA TYR A 286 -16.96 4.41 -1.43
C TYR A 286 -17.94 3.45 -0.75
N ILE A 287 -17.90 2.20 -1.19
CA ILE A 287 -18.51 1.06 -0.48
C ILE A 287 -17.49 0.59 0.58
N PHE A 288 -17.97 0.18 1.74
CA PHE A 288 -17.11 -0.29 2.82
C PHE A 288 -17.24 -1.80 3.05
N LEU A 289 -16.13 -2.53 2.95
CA LEU A 289 -15.99 -3.87 3.49
C LEU A 289 -15.41 -3.75 4.91
N LYS A 290 -16.19 -4.15 5.92
CA LYS A 290 -15.77 -4.06 7.32
C LYS A 290 -15.25 -5.40 7.82
N LEU A 291 -13.97 -5.43 8.20
CA LEU A 291 -13.31 -6.59 8.81
C LEU A 291 -13.35 -6.47 10.34
N PRO A 292 -13.51 -7.58 11.09
CA PRO A 292 -13.40 -7.55 12.54
C PRO A 292 -11.94 -7.37 12.97
N LEU A 293 -11.70 -7.03 14.24
CA LEU A 293 -10.44 -7.32 14.92
C LEU A 293 -10.42 -8.77 15.40
N THR A 294 -9.26 -9.28 15.87
CA THR A 294 -9.22 -10.54 16.61
C THR A 294 -10.15 -10.46 17.84
N GLN A 295 -10.79 -11.57 18.19
CA GLN A 295 -11.65 -11.61 19.38
C GLN A 295 -10.84 -11.39 20.67
N LYS A 296 -9.62 -11.92 20.70
CA LYS A 296 -8.73 -11.87 21.85
C LYS A 296 -7.47 -11.05 21.53
N ASN A 297 -6.80 -10.58 22.57
CA ASN A 297 -5.46 -10.05 22.46
C ASN A 297 -4.52 -11.11 21.88
N VAL A 298 -3.68 -10.69 20.94
CA VAL A 298 -2.76 -11.60 20.25
C VAL A 298 -1.77 -12.19 21.24
N THR A 299 -1.58 -13.49 21.15
CA THR A 299 -0.57 -14.22 21.92
C THR A 299 0.42 -14.86 20.96
N THR A 300 1.70 -14.56 21.11
CA THR A 300 2.78 -15.14 20.28
C THR A 300 2.86 -16.66 20.42
N THR A 301 3.53 -17.32 19.46
CA THR A 301 3.73 -18.79 19.53
C THR A 301 4.57 -19.24 20.72
N TYR A 302 5.33 -18.32 21.33
CA TYR A 302 6.12 -18.56 22.54
C TYR A 302 5.44 -18.08 23.83
N GLY A 303 4.12 -17.79 23.79
CA GLY A 303 3.28 -17.57 24.96
C GLY A 303 3.22 -16.13 25.50
N LYS A 304 3.81 -15.13 24.82
CA LYS A 304 3.70 -13.72 25.22
C LYS A 304 2.36 -13.15 24.75
N ASN A 305 1.48 -12.75 25.68
CA ASN A 305 0.30 -11.95 25.36
C ASN A 305 0.73 -10.51 25.09
N LEU A 306 0.34 -9.96 23.95
CA LEU A 306 0.74 -8.62 23.49
C LEU A 306 -0.08 -7.50 24.15
N GLY A 307 -1.24 -7.81 24.73
CA GLY A 307 -2.12 -6.83 25.36
C GLY A 307 -3.02 -6.06 24.39
N TYR A 308 -2.96 -6.36 23.09
CA TYR A 308 -3.78 -5.72 22.05
C TYR A 308 -4.25 -6.72 20.99
N LYS A 309 -5.32 -6.36 20.29
CA LYS A 309 -5.95 -7.15 19.24
C LYS A 309 -5.18 -7.01 17.91
N GLY A 310 -5.36 -7.97 17.01
CA GLY A 310 -4.79 -7.97 15.66
C GLY A 310 -5.77 -7.45 14.61
N SER A 311 -5.23 -6.77 13.60
CA SER A 311 -5.96 -6.27 12.42
C SER A 311 -5.78 -7.21 11.24
N TYR A 312 -6.84 -7.45 10.47
CA TYR A 312 -6.80 -8.17 9.19
C TYR A 312 -6.71 -7.22 7.98
N VAL A 313 -6.76 -5.91 8.21
CA VAL A 313 -6.74 -4.90 7.14
C VAL A 313 -5.39 -4.80 6.46
N ASN A 314 -4.30 -5.13 7.15
CA ASN A 314 -2.93 -5.07 6.64
C ASN A 314 -2.57 -6.32 5.80
N TYR A 315 -3.45 -6.71 4.85
CA TYR A 315 -3.21 -7.79 3.90
C TYR A 315 -2.40 -7.31 2.69
N TYR A 316 -1.84 -8.24 1.90
CA TYR A 316 -1.08 -7.94 0.69
C TYR A 316 -1.71 -8.60 -0.53
N ILE A 317 -1.85 -7.84 -1.64
CA ILE A 317 -2.45 -8.31 -2.89
C ILE A 317 -1.34 -8.71 -3.87
N ALA A 318 -1.14 -10.02 -4.06
CA ALA A 318 -0.23 -10.58 -5.06
C ALA A 318 -0.97 -10.94 -6.37
N ASN A 319 -0.26 -11.44 -7.39
CA ASN A 319 -0.85 -11.74 -8.69
C ASN A 319 -2.05 -12.69 -8.62
N THR A 320 -1.93 -13.82 -7.93
CA THR A 320 -3.00 -14.83 -7.85
C THR A 320 -3.49 -15.08 -6.43
N LYS A 321 -2.92 -14.38 -5.46
CA LYS A 321 -3.21 -14.58 -4.04
C LYS A 321 -3.42 -13.25 -3.31
N VAL A 322 -4.08 -13.33 -2.17
CA VAL A 322 -4.11 -12.27 -1.18
C VAL A 322 -3.60 -12.87 0.13
N LEU A 323 -2.50 -12.36 0.64
CA LEU A 323 -1.92 -12.81 1.91
C LEU A 323 -2.54 -12.00 3.05
N VAL A 324 -3.18 -12.67 3.99
CA VAL A 324 -3.91 -12.05 5.09
C VAL A 324 -3.26 -12.39 6.42
N PRO A 325 -2.97 -11.39 7.29
CA PRO A 325 -2.43 -11.66 8.61
C PRO A 325 -3.42 -12.49 9.43
N ASN A 326 -2.96 -13.62 9.97
CA ASN A 326 -3.75 -14.50 10.83
C ASN A 326 -3.06 -14.63 12.20
N TYR A 327 -3.86 -14.87 13.24
CA TYR A 327 -3.44 -14.77 14.64
C TYR A 327 -3.78 -16.01 15.47
N SER A 328 -4.22 -17.11 14.84
CA SER A 328 -4.80 -18.27 15.53
C SER A 328 -6.03 -17.88 16.38
N ASP A 329 -6.86 -17.02 15.81
CA ASP A 329 -8.07 -16.46 16.40
C ASP A 329 -9.33 -16.93 15.64
N ALA A 330 -10.47 -16.95 16.30
CA ALA A 330 -11.74 -17.36 15.68
C ALA A 330 -12.17 -16.45 14.53
N ASN A 331 -11.69 -15.19 14.50
CA ASN A 331 -11.99 -14.24 13.41
C ASN A 331 -11.07 -14.39 12.20
N ASP A 332 -10.01 -15.21 12.25
CA ASP A 332 -9.13 -15.45 11.09
C ASP A 332 -9.95 -15.94 9.88
N GLU A 333 -10.80 -16.97 10.08
CA GLU A 333 -11.62 -17.51 9.00
C GLU A 333 -12.70 -16.53 8.54
N VAL A 334 -13.26 -15.72 9.44
CA VAL A 334 -14.25 -14.69 9.10
C VAL A 334 -13.62 -13.64 8.18
N ALA A 335 -12.48 -13.09 8.55
CA ALA A 335 -11.75 -12.09 7.76
C ALA A 335 -11.32 -12.66 6.40
N ASN A 336 -10.75 -13.86 6.38
CA ASN A 336 -10.33 -14.54 5.16
C ASN A 336 -11.49 -14.74 4.17
N ARG A 337 -12.68 -15.13 4.64
CA ARG A 337 -13.88 -15.26 3.80
C ARG A 337 -14.37 -13.93 3.24
N LEU A 338 -14.36 -12.88 4.05
CA LEU A 338 -14.78 -11.54 3.61
C LEU A 338 -13.82 -10.99 2.52
N ILE A 339 -12.52 -11.17 2.71
CA ILE A 339 -11.52 -10.78 1.73
C ILE A 339 -11.61 -11.66 0.47
N GLN A 340 -11.88 -12.97 0.61
CA GLN A 340 -12.09 -13.86 -0.53
C GLN A 340 -13.30 -13.43 -1.38
N ALA A 341 -14.36 -12.93 -0.77
CA ALA A 341 -15.52 -12.41 -1.50
C ALA A 341 -15.19 -11.13 -2.28
N LEU A 342 -14.27 -10.30 -1.76
CA LEU A 342 -13.79 -9.09 -2.46
C LEU A 342 -12.88 -9.44 -3.65
N TYR A 343 -12.07 -10.50 -3.53
CA TYR A 343 -11.12 -10.95 -4.56
C TYR A 343 -11.47 -12.37 -5.07
N PRO A 344 -12.60 -12.56 -5.78
CA PRO A 344 -13.08 -13.90 -6.16
C PRO A 344 -12.16 -14.64 -7.13
N THR A 345 -11.30 -13.92 -7.86
CA THR A 345 -10.34 -14.50 -8.82
C THR A 345 -8.96 -14.81 -8.21
N LYS A 346 -8.71 -14.35 -6.98
CA LYS A 346 -7.46 -14.62 -6.25
C LYS A 346 -7.73 -15.60 -5.10
N LYS A 347 -6.73 -16.38 -4.72
CA LYS A 347 -6.82 -17.26 -3.55
C LYS A 347 -6.40 -16.47 -2.30
N VAL A 348 -7.26 -16.39 -1.31
CA VAL A 348 -6.90 -15.85 0.01
C VAL A 348 -6.14 -16.89 0.81
N VAL A 349 -5.03 -16.49 1.41
CA VAL A 349 -4.17 -17.33 2.26
C VAL A 349 -3.87 -16.59 3.56
N GLY A 350 -4.26 -17.20 4.68
CA GLY A 350 -3.88 -16.71 6.00
C GLY A 350 -2.43 -17.06 6.30
N ILE A 351 -1.66 -16.09 6.77
CA ILE A 351 -0.26 -16.24 7.20
C ILE A 351 -0.17 -15.95 8.71
N ASP A 352 0.43 -16.85 9.46
CA ASP A 352 0.62 -16.63 10.91
C ASP A 352 1.64 -15.51 11.16
N VAL A 353 1.15 -14.37 11.64
CA VAL A 353 1.98 -13.20 11.94
C VAL A 353 2.20 -12.95 13.44
N ARG A 354 1.73 -13.84 14.32
CA ARG A 354 1.74 -13.60 15.78
C ARG A 354 3.10 -13.19 16.33
N ASN A 355 4.18 -13.76 15.81
CA ASN A 355 5.53 -13.43 16.25
C ASN A 355 6.04 -12.13 15.62
N LEU A 356 5.73 -11.88 14.34
CA LEU A 356 6.04 -10.62 13.67
C LEU A 356 5.29 -9.45 14.33
N TYR A 357 4.01 -9.64 14.62
CA TYR A 357 3.12 -8.63 15.20
C TYR A 357 3.59 -8.14 16.60
N ALA A 358 4.39 -8.94 17.30
CA ALA A 358 5.05 -8.51 18.53
C ALA A 358 6.01 -7.30 18.34
N ASN A 359 6.38 -6.99 17.08
CA ASN A 359 7.12 -5.80 16.67
C ASN A 359 6.23 -4.69 16.06
N GLY A 360 4.91 -4.86 16.07
CA GLY A 360 3.94 -3.83 15.69
C GLY A 360 3.46 -3.85 14.25
N GLY A 361 4.05 -4.65 13.34
CA GLY A 361 3.65 -4.71 11.94
C GLY A 361 3.15 -6.08 11.49
N MET A 362 2.62 -6.13 10.26
CA MET A 362 1.98 -7.33 9.69
C MET A 362 2.44 -7.56 8.24
N ILE A 363 1.62 -8.22 7.42
CA ILE A 363 2.00 -8.67 6.07
C ILE A 363 2.30 -7.50 5.11
N HIS A 364 1.42 -6.50 5.03
CA HIS A 364 1.63 -5.37 4.13
C HIS A 364 2.90 -4.60 4.48
N CYS A 365 3.17 -4.40 5.76
CA CYS A 365 4.35 -3.69 6.26
C CYS A 365 5.68 -4.31 5.81
N VAL A 366 5.73 -5.61 5.55
CA VAL A 366 6.95 -6.34 5.16
C VAL A 366 6.98 -6.77 3.70
N THR A 367 6.07 -6.25 2.87
CA THR A 367 5.96 -6.56 1.44
C THR A 367 5.97 -5.28 0.60
N GLN A 368 6.62 -5.30 -0.56
CA GLN A 368 6.57 -4.21 -1.53
C GLN A 368 6.46 -4.78 -2.94
N GLN A 369 5.42 -4.38 -3.68
CA GLN A 369 5.19 -4.83 -5.05
C GLN A 369 6.15 -4.16 -6.04
N GLN A 370 6.56 -4.94 -7.04
CA GLN A 370 7.18 -4.43 -8.26
C GLN A 370 6.21 -4.69 -9.41
N PRO A 371 5.56 -3.66 -9.96
CA PRO A 371 4.69 -3.79 -11.14
C PRO A 371 5.47 -4.26 -12.39
N ARG A 372 4.73 -4.85 -13.35
CA ARG A 372 5.29 -5.22 -14.67
C ARG A 372 5.51 -4.03 -15.56
#